data_91a72b1b21ca7d1a227b16d6b4a36fd5
#
_entry.id   91a72b1b21ca7d1a227b16d6b4a36fd5
#
_cell.length_a   1.000
_cell.length_b   1.000
_cell.length_c   1.000
_cell.angle_alpha   90.00
_cell.angle_beta   90.00
_cell.angle_gamma   90.00
#
_symmetry.space_group_name_H-M   'P 1'
#
loop_
_entity.id
_entity.type
_entity.pdbx_description
1 polymer ?
#
loop_
_entity_poly.entity_id
_entity_poly.type
_entity_poly.pdbx_seq_one_letter_code
_entity_poly.pdbx_strand_id
1 'polypeptide(L)'
;NELGITIPVAIHADHYGIKGEKDIKAAKTEIPSMFDAGITSIAIDASHLPDDQNLLANIELAPFVPSWAGLETEVGEIKGSQGLSTPSEALFLIQGLNAHDIFPDWIALNNGTTHGIEASDAGIQVELTAEVHKALEKYGVSGAQHGTSGNSSERLRAIAGNTHTTKANVATALQMISWG
;
A
#
# COMPACT_ATOMS: atom_id res chain seq x y z
N ASN A 1 29.99 -4.08 -4.73
CA ASN A 1 28.94 -4.06 -5.74
C ASN A 1 29.48 -4.59 -7.07
N GLU A 2 29.35 -5.91 -7.28
CA GLU A 2 29.90 -6.61 -8.47
C GLU A 2 29.26 -6.13 -9.79
N LEU A 3 28.02 -5.62 -9.72
CA LEU A 3 27.27 -5.14 -10.89
C LEU A 3 27.45 -3.64 -11.17
N GLY A 4 28.27 -2.93 -10.37
CA GLY A 4 28.47 -1.49 -10.54
C GLY A 4 27.22 -0.64 -10.31
N ILE A 5 26.19 -1.16 -9.62
CA ILE A 5 24.95 -0.43 -9.31
C ILE A 5 25.26 0.66 -8.28
N THR A 6 24.98 1.91 -8.65
CA THR A 6 25.22 3.10 -7.81
C THR A 6 23.96 3.84 -7.42
N ILE A 7 22.79 3.39 -7.91
CA ILE A 7 21.49 3.97 -7.55
C ILE A 7 21.06 3.51 -6.15
N PRO A 8 20.34 4.32 -5.40
CA PRO A 8 19.72 3.90 -4.14
C PRO A 8 18.76 2.73 -4.37
N VAL A 9 18.81 1.74 -3.50
CA VAL A 9 17.89 0.59 -3.51
C VAL A 9 17.22 0.51 -2.15
N ALA A 10 15.88 0.49 -2.15
CA ALA A 10 15.06 0.20 -0.98
C ALA A 10 14.45 -1.20 -1.14
N ILE A 11 14.29 -1.93 -0.05
CA ILE A 11 13.62 -3.23 -0.03
C ILE A 11 12.33 -3.08 0.75
N HIS A 12 11.20 -3.30 0.09
CA HIS A 12 9.87 -3.17 0.67
C HIS A 12 9.22 -4.54 0.87
N ALA A 13 8.73 -4.82 2.08
CA ALA A 13 7.87 -5.96 2.32
C ALA A 13 6.44 -5.58 1.94
N ASP A 14 6.03 -6.01 0.73
CA ASP A 14 4.74 -5.70 0.14
C ASP A 14 3.66 -6.67 0.62
N HIS A 15 2.46 -6.16 0.93
CA HIS A 15 1.31 -6.96 1.38
C HIS A 15 1.62 -7.92 2.53
N TYR A 16 2.16 -7.40 3.65
CA TYR A 16 2.27 -8.21 4.86
C TYR A 16 0.85 -8.41 5.45
N GLY A 17 0.22 -9.51 5.01
CA GLY A 17 -1.20 -9.77 5.19
C GLY A 17 -1.58 -10.14 6.63
N ILE A 18 -2.52 -9.40 7.22
CA ILE A 18 -3.10 -9.65 8.54
C ILE A 18 -4.57 -10.03 8.35
N LYS A 19 -4.88 -11.30 8.58
CA LYS A 19 -6.24 -11.86 8.42
C LYS A 19 -6.90 -12.22 9.74
N GLY A 20 -6.21 -12.03 10.87
CA GLY A 20 -6.73 -12.31 12.20
C GLY A 20 -5.68 -12.33 13.28
N GLU A 21 -6.11 -12.66 14.49
CA GLU A 21 -5.29 -12.63 15.72
C GLU A 21 -3.99 -13.48 15.63
N LYS A 22 -4.06 -14.61 14.92
CA LYS A 22 -2.88 -15.47 14.72
C LYS A 22 -1.77 -14.73 13.95
N ASP A 23 -2.14 -13.99 12.92
CA ASP A 23 -1.20 -13.24 12.10
C ASP A 23 -0.63 -12.04 12.88
N ILE A 24 -1.47 -11.35 13.64
CA ILE A 24 -1.02 -10.28 14.55
C ILE A 24 0.04 -10.80 15.52
N LYS A 25 -0.20 -11.97 16.11
CA LYS A 25 0.75 -12.58 17.05
C LYS A 25 2.08 -12.95 16.39
N ALA A 26 2.05 -13.51 15.18
CA ALA A 26 3.24 -13.85 14.41
C ALA A 26 4.01 -12.59 14.00
N ALA A 27 3.30 -11.56 13.54
CA ALA A 27 3.85 -10.30 13.06
C ALA A 27 4.75 -9.59 14.08
N LYS A 28 4.43 -9.68 15.37
CA LYS A 28 5.25 -9.08 16.45
C LYS A 28 6.69 -9.58 16.50
N THR A 29 6.94 -10.78 15.97
CA THR A 29 8.29 -11.35 15.89
C THR A 29 8.83 -11.25 14.47
N GLU A 30 7.99 -11.44 13.48
CA GLU A 30 8.40 -11.48 12.06
C GLU A 30 8.76 -10.07 11.54
N ILE A 31 8.01 -9.03 11.88
CA ILE A 31 8.30 -7.67 11.43
C ILE A 31 9.71 -7.22 11.87
N PRO A 32 10.10 -7.29 13.16
CA PRO A 32 11.47 -6.98 13.56
C PRO A 32 12.52 -7.81 12.82
N SER A 33 12.27 -9.12 12.67
CA SER A 33 13.20 -10.02 11.97
C SER A 33 13.40 -9.65 10.49
N MET A 34 12.35 -9.16 9.80
CA MET A 34 12.49 -8.67 8.43
C MET A 34 13.36 -7.42 8.35
N PHE A 35 13.22 -6.48 9.30
CA PHE A 35 14.08 -5.30 9.37
C PHE A 35 15.53 -5.67 9.69
N ASP A 36 15.75 -6.63 10.58
CA ASP A 36 17.09 -7.18 10.85
C ASP A 36 17.70 -7.83 9.59
N ALA A 37 16.87 -8.41 8.72
CA ALA A 37 17.29 -8.97 7.44
C ALA A 37 17.54 -7.91 6.36
N GLY A 38 17.20 -6.65 6.59
CA GLY A 38 17.58 -5.52 5.74
C GLY A 38 16.45 -4.91 4.90
N ILE A 39 15.16 -5.18 5.17
CA ILE A 39 14.09 -4.39 4.56
C ILE A 39 14.14 -2.95 5.07
N THR A 40 13.62 -2.02 4.28
CA THR A 40 13.62 -0.58 4.59
C THR A 40 12.23 0.00 4.75
N SER A 41 11.20 -0.76 4.38
CA SER A 41 9.79 -0.38 4.51
C SER A 41 8.88 -1.60 4.47
N ILE A 42 7.66 -1.45 4.96
CA ILE A 42 6.67 -2.52 5.03
C ILE A 42 5.26 -1.98 4.77
N ALA A 43 4.43 -2.77 4.08
CA ALA A 43 2.98 -2.58 4.00
C ALA A 43 2.30 -3.52 5.00
N ILE A 44 1.69 -2.98 6.05
CA ILE A 44 0.83 -3.75 6.97
C ILE A 44 -0.56 -3.78 6.34
N ASP A 45 -0.89 -4.92 5.74
CA ASP A 45 -2.14 -5.11 5.01
C ASP A 45 -3.15 -5.89 5.85
N ALA A 46 -4.03 -5.17 6.52
CA ALA A 46 -5.18 -5.71 7.22
C ALA A 46 -6.51 -5.36 6.52
N SER A 47 -6.47 -5.00 5.23
CA SER A 47 -7.62 -4.56 4.43
C SER A 47 -8.71 -5.63 4.24
N HIS A 48 -8.39 -6.89 4.51
CA HIS A 48 -9.36 -8.00 4.53
C HIS A 48 -10.26 -8.02 5.78
N LEU A 49 -9.88 -7.30 6.82
CA LEU A 49 -10.64 -7.17 8.06
C LEU A 49 -11.64 -6.01 7.98
N PRO A 50 -12.68 -6.00 8.81
CA PRO A 50 -13.51 -4.81 9.02
C PRO A 50 -12.67 -3.59 9.39
N ASP A 51 -13.11 -2.38 9.05
CA ASP A 51 -12.33 -1.13 9.18
C ASP A 51 -11.80 -0.89 10.60
N ASP A 52 -12.61 -1.17 11.63
CA ASP A 52 -12.21 -1.05 13.03
C ASP A 52 -11.12 -2.06 13.40
N GLN A 53 -11.18 -3.27 12.87
CA GLN A 53 -10.18 -4.30 13.10
C GLN A 53 -8.90 -4.03 12.29
N ASN A 54 -9.02 -3.49 11.07
CA ASN A 54 -7.87 -3.00 10.28
C ASN A 54 -7.12 -1.91 11.05
N LEU A 55 -7.85 -0.92 11.57
CA LEU A 55 -7.26 0.14 12.39
C LEU A 55 -6.55 -0.43 13.62
N LEU A 56 -7.20 -1.31 14.38
CA LEU A 56 -6.62 -1.90 15.59
C LEU A 56 -5.38 -2.75 15.28
N ALA A 57 -5.39 -3.53 14.20
CA ALA A 57 -4.23 -4.32 13.77
C ALA A 57 -3.02 -3.42 13.45
N ASN A 58 -3.24 -2.33 12.72
CA ASN A 58 -2.19 -1.36 12.41
C ASN A 58 -1.67 -0.65 13.68
N ILE A 59 -2.54 -0.25 14.62
CA ILE A 59 -2.15 0.34 15.91
C ILE A 59 -1.28 -0.64 16.70
N GLU A 60 -1.64 -1.91 16.73
CA GLU A 60 -0.92 -2.94 17.49
C GLU A 60 0.44 -3.28 16.87
N LEU A 61 0.58 -3.20 15.55
CA LEU A 61 1.78 -3.64 14.83
C LEU A 61 2.75 -2.51 14.47
N ALA A 62 2.29 -1.28 14.28
CA ALA A 62 3.16 -0.16 13.96
C ALA A 62 4.33 0.04 14.96
N PRO A 63 4.20 -0.21 16.27
CA PRO A 63 5.33 -0.12 17.20
C PRO A 63 6.50 -1.07 16.92
N PHE A 64 6.29 -2.11 16.11
CA PHE A 64 7.34 -3.04 15.69
C PHE A 64 8.07 -2.61 14.41
N VAL A 65 7.61 -1.53 13.78
CA VAL A 65 8.25 -0.89 12.63
C VAL A 65 9.24 0.15 13.15
N PRO A 66 10.53 0.08 12.78
CA PRO A 66 11.51 1.10 13.22
C PRO A 66 11.13 2.50 12.76
N SER A 67 11.36 3.52 13.56
CA SER A 67 10.99 4.92 13.27
C SER A 67 11.68 5.53 12.04
N TRP A 68 12.74 4.89 11.53
CA TRP A 68 13.43 5.29 10.30
C TRP A 68 12.87 4.60 9.04
N ALA A 69 12.02 3.58 9.22
CA ALA A 69 11.51 2.78 8.13
C ALA A 69 10.20 3.34 7.58
N GLY A 70 9.97 3.14 6.29
CA GLY A 70 8.71 3.51 5.66
C GLY A 70 7.57 2.57 6.05
N LEU A 71 6.42 3.15 6.38
CA LEU A 71 5.19 2.42 6.72
C LEU A 71 4.10 2.68 5.67
N GLU A 72 3.56 1.61 5.13
CA GLU A 72 2.37 1.63 4.28
C GLU A 72 1.21 0.94 5.00
N THR A 73 0.03 1.48 4.86
CA THR A 73 -1.24 0.87 5.28
C THR A 73 -2.19 0.75 4.10
N GLU A 74 -3.23 -0.06 4.23
CA GLU A 74 -4.15 -0.33 3.12
C GLU A 74 -5.60 -0.24 3.58
N VAL A 75 -6.46 0.34 2.73
CA VAL A 75 -7.90 0.43 2.93
C VAL A 75 -8.64 -0.12 1.72
N GLY A 76 -9.61 -1.02 2.00
CA GLY A 76 -10.33 -1.75 0.97
C GLY A 76 -9.52 -2.87 0.35
N GLU A 77 -10.08 -4.07 0.32
CA GLU A 77 -9.44 -5.21 -0.34
C GLU A 77 -9.41 -5.00 -1.86
N ILE A 78 -8.27 -5.23 -2.50
CA ILE A 78 -8.15 -5.11 -3.96
C ILE A 78 -9.00 -6.17 -4.67
N LYS A 79 -10.22 -5.78 -5.05
CA LYS A 79 -11.24 -6.64 -5.71
C LYS A 79 -11.74 -6.08 -7.05
N GLY A 80 -10.91 -5.30 -7.74
CA GLY A 80 -11.32 -4.63 -8.97
C GLY A 80 -12.39 -3.56 -8.72
N SER A 81 -13.47 -3.55 -9.52
CA SER A 81 -14.54 -2.56 -9.41
C SER A 81 -15.54 -2.80 -8.26
N GLN A 82 -15.38 -3.88 -7.50
CA GLN A 82 -16.24 -4.18 -6.36
C GLN A 82 -15.59 -3.69 -5.07
N GLY A 83 -16.35 -2.96 -4.26
CA GLY A 83 -15.87 -2.47 -2.96
C GLY A 83 -14.75 -1.44 -3.10
N LEU A 84 -14.88 -0.47 -4.02
CA LEU A 84 -13.94 0.63 -4.16
C LEU A 84 -13.80 1.39 -2.85
N SER A 85 -12.57 1.75 -2.51
CA SER A 85 -12.27 2.54 -1.32
C SER A 85 -12.94 3.91 -1.39
N THR A 86 -13.40 4.40 -0.26
CA THR A 86 -14.05 5.71 -0.14
C THR A 86 -13.19 6.70 0.63
N PRO A 87 -13.37 8.01 0.44
CA PRO A 87 -12.71 9.02 1.29
C PRO A 87 -12.98 8.83 2.78
N SER A 88 -14.17 8.35 3.14
CA SER A 88 -14.55 8.14 4.55
C SER A 88 -13.78 6.99 5.20
N GLU A 89 -13.60 5.88 4.50
CA GLU A 89 -12.80 4.74 4.98
C GLU A 89 -11.33 5.12 5.15
N ALA A 90 -10.76 5.80 4.15
CA ALA A 90 -9.38 6.28 4.22
C ALA A 90 -9.16 7.29 5.36
N LEU A 91 -10.10 8.23 5.55
CA LEU A 91 -10.07 9.19 6.66
C LEU A 91 -10.17 8.48 8.01
N PHE A 92 -11.08 7.50 8.15
CA PHE A 92 -11.24 6.74 9.38
C PHE A 92 -9.91 6.08 9.79
N LEU A 93 -9.26 5.39 8.86
CA LEU A 93 -7.99 4.70 9.12
C LEU A 93 -6.88 5.70 9.48
N ILE A 94 -6.65 6.72 8.65
CA ILE A 94 -5.53 7.68 8.85
C ILE A 94 -5.75 8.54 10.10
N GLN A 95 -6.97 8.99 10.36
CA GLN A 95 -7.28 9.75 11.59
C GLN A 95 -7.09 8.90 12.83
N GLY A 96 -7.54 7.64 12.78
CA GLY A 96 -7.38 6.70 13.88
C GLY A 96 -5.91 6.43 14.18
N LEU A 97 -5.09 6.20 13.15
CA LEU A 97 -3.64 6.00 13.31
C LEU A 97 -2.95 7.24 13.88
N ASN A 98 -3.24 8.42 13.33
CA ASN A 98 -2.64 9.67 13.80
C ASN A 98 -3.04 10.01 15.25
N ALA A 99 -4.23 9.61 15.69
CA ALA A 99 -4.65 9.76 17.09
C ALA A 99 -3.84 8.90 18.06
N HIS A 100 -3.10 7.92 17.55
CA HIS A 100 -2.17 7.06 18.28
C HIS A 100 -0.69 7.35 17.95
N ASP A 101 -0.38 8.56 17.41
CA ASP A 101 0.96 8.98 17.02
C ASP A 101 1.61 8.07 15.94
N ILE A 102 0.79 7.44 15.10
CA ILE A 102 1.23 6.63 13.98
C ILE A 102 0.95 7.39 12.68
N PHE A 103 2.00 7.68 11.90
CA PHE A 103 1.94 8.48 10.68
C PHE A 103 2.47 7.66 9.50
N PRO A 104 1.60 6.91 8.78
CA PRO A 104 2.04 6.17 7.61
C PRO A 104 2.56 7.09 6.50
N ASP A 105 3.59 6.64 5.78
CA ASP A 105 4.11 7.33 4.60
C ASP A 105 3.19 7.14 3.40
N TRP A 106 2.59 5.94 3.29
CA TRP A 106 1.72 5.59 2.18
C TRP A 106 0.42 4.93 2.62
N ILE A 107 -0.60 5.15 1.80
CA ILE A 107 -1.87 4.42 1.85
C ILE A 107 -2.16 3.80 0.49
N ALA A 108 -2.43 2.50 0.46
CA ALA A 108 -2.94 1.80 -0.71
C ALA A 108 -4.47 1.74 -0.69
N LEU A 109 -5.08 1.82 -1.87
CA LEU A 109 -6.52 1.87 -2.07
C LEU A 109 -6.99 0.77 -3.02
N ASN A 110 -8.18 0.23 -2.79
CA ASN A 110 -8.91 -0.41 -3.88
C ASN A 110 -9.52 0.68 -4.77
N ASN A 111 -8.85 1.00 -5.85
CA ASN A 111 -9.28 2.01 -6.82
C ASN A 111 -9.65 1.41 -8.17
N GLY A 112 -10.07 0.14 -8.20
CA GLY A 112 -10.60 -0.53 -9.37
C GLY A 112 -9.60 -1.40 -10.13
N THR A 113 -8.38 -1.57 -9.60
CA THR A 113 -7.40 -2.50 -10.17
C THR A 113 -7.57 -3.91 -9.63
N THR A 114 -7.07 -4.89 -10.41
CA THR A 114 -6.84 -6.26 -9.99
C THR A 114 -5.35 -6.57 -10.06
N HIS A 115 -4.90 -7.55 -9.29
CA HIS A 115 -3.55 -8.08 -9.46
C HIS A 115 -3.47 -8.87 -10.77
N GLY A 116 -2.41 -8.63 -11.56
CA GLY A 116 -2.18 -9.34 -12.83
C GLY A 116 -2.35 -8.45 -14.07
N ILE A 117 -2.49 -9.11 -15.24
CA ILE A 117 -2.67 -8.46 -16.56
C ILE A 117 -4.13 -8.60 -17.04
N GLU A 118 -5.03 -8.99 -16.18
CA GLU A 118 -6.43 -9.02 -16.57
C GLU A 118 -6.90 -7.60 -16.88
N ALA A 119 -7.26 -7.39 -18.14
CA ALA A 119 -7.89 -6.15 -18.58
C ALA A 119 -9.27 -6.04 -17.92
N SER A 120 -9.36 -5.44 -16.75
CA SER A 120 -10.63 -4.91 -16.31
C SER A 120 -10.90 -3.67 -17.16
N ASP A 121 -12.05 -3.58 -17.81
CA ASP A 121 -12.45 -2.40 -18.58
C ASP A 121 -12.43 -1.12 -17.72
N ALA A 122 -12.54 -1.26 -16.42
CA ALA A 122 -12.52 -0.16 -15.45
C ALA A 122 -11.10 0.34 -15.15
N GLY A 123 -10.13 -0.55 -14.88
CA GLY A 123 -8.77 -0.18 -14.45
C GLY A 123 -8.73 0.83 -13.31
N ILE A 124 -7.60 1.52 -13.15
CA ILE A 124 -7.41 2.54 -12.11
C ILE A 124 -8.43 3.69 -12.28
N GLN A 125 -9.19 3.97 -11.22
CA GLN A 125 -10.13 5.11 -11.14
C GLN A 125 -9.36 6.35 -10.68
N VAL A 126 -8.90 7.16 -11.64
CA VAL A 126 -8.02 8.32 -11.35
C VAL A 126 -8.75 9.37 -10.52
N GLU A 127 -9.99 9.69 -10.87
CA GLU A 127 -10.83 10.69 -10.18
C GLU A 127 -11.11 10.28 -8.75
N LEU A 128 -11.48 9.02 -8.50
CA LEU A 128 -11.68 8.47 -7.15
C LEU A 128 -10.40 8.55 -6.32
N THR A 129 -9.27 8.17 -6.90
CA THR A 129 -7.97 8.23 -6.23
C THR A 129 -7.62 9.66 -5.86
N ALA A 130 -7.85 10.63 -6.76
CA ALA A 130 -7.63 12.04 -6.50
C ALA A 130 -8.54 12.58 -5.38
N GLU A 131 -9.80 12.16 -5.36
CA GLU A 131 -10.77 12.53 -4.31
C GLU A 131 -10.33 12.04 -2.93
N VAL A 132 -9.94 10.76 -2.82
CA VAL A 132 -9.43 10.18 -1.58
C VAL A 132 -8.15 10.90 -1.12
N HIS A 133 -7.18 11.10 -2.01
CA HIS A 133 -5.93 11.77 -1.66
C HIS A 133 -6.16 13.24 -1.24
N LYS A 134 -7.09 13.93 -1.87
CA LYS A 134 -7.48 15.29 -1.47
C LYS A 134 -8.06 15.32 -0.05
N ALA A 135 -8.88 14.34 0.32
CA ALA A 135 -9.41 14.23 1.68
C ALA A 135 -8.30 14.01 2.72
N LEU A 136 -7.21 13.36 2.32
CA LEU A 136 -6.05 13.03 3.17
C LEU A 136 -4.95 14.10 3.16
N GLU A 137 -5.03 15.15 2.34
CA GLU A 137 -3.96 16.13 2.09
C GLU A 137 -3.32 16.69 3.37
N LYS A 138 -4.14 17.02 4.37
CA LYS A 138 -3.65 17.60 5.65
C LYS A 138 -2.91 16.62 6.56
N TYR A 139 -2.95 15.32 6.26
CA TYR A 139 -2.32 14.28 7.09
C TYR A 139 -0.93 13.88 6.60
N GLY A 140 -0.49 14.40 5.45
CA GLY A 140 0.86 14.17 4.93
C GLY A 140 1.11 12.75 4.38
N VAL A 141 0.09 11.90 4.31
CA VAL A 141 0.20 10.56 3.74
C VAL A 141 0.09 10.61 2.22
N SER A 142 0.94 9.85 1.53
CA SER A 142 0.94 9.72 0.06
C SER A 142 0.24 8.45 -0.40
N GLY A 143 -0.13 8.38 -1.68
CA GLY A 143 -0.70 7.17 -2.26
C GLY A 143 0.35 6.15 -2.68
N ALA A 144 0.06 4.86 -2.44
CA ALA A 144 0.71 3.73 -3.07
C ALA A 144 -0.25 3.10 -4.09
N GLN A 145 0.15 3.03 -5.36
CA GLN A 145 -0.65 2.43 -6.42
C GLN A 145 -0.31 0.97 -6.59
N HIS A 146 -1.26 0.11 -6.29
CA HIS A 146 -1.18 -1.32 -6.57
C HIS A 146 -1.81 -1.66 -7.93
N GLY A 147 -1.56 -2.88 -8.44
CA GLY A 147 -2.16 -3.36 -9.67
C GLY A 147 -1.82 -2.52 -10.91
N THR A 148 -0.59 -2.03 -11.05
CA THR A 148 -0.16 -1.19 -12.18
C THR A 148 0.04 -1.98 -13.47
N SER A 149 0.41 -3.27 -13.39
CA SER A 149 0.58 -4.13 -14.56
C SER A 149 -0.74 -4.27 -15.31
N GLY A 150 -0.70 -4.15 -16.65
CA GLY A 150 -1.91 -4.21 -17.49
C GLY A 150 -2.62 -2.86 -17.69
N ASN A 151 -2.27 -1.81 -16.97
CA ASN A 151 -2.79 -0.47 -17.24
C ASN A 151 -2.03 0.23 -18.37
N SER A 152 -2.73 1.10 -19.11
CA SER A 152 -2.10 1.89 -20.16
C SER A 152 -1.11 2.92 -19.58
N SER A 153 -0.07 3.25 -20.37
CA SER A 153 0.88 4.30 -19.99
C SER A 153 0.22 5.66 -19.74
N GLU A 154 -0.88 5.95 -20.43
CA GLU A 154 -1.66 7.17 -20.24
C GLU A 154 -2.29 7.20 -18.84
N ARG A 155 -2.94 6.08 -18.44
CA ARG A 155 -3.58 5.95 -17.13
C ARG A 155 -2.54 6.02 -16.00
N LEU A 156 -1.39 5.37 -16.17
CA LEU A 156 -0.30 5.46 -15.19
C LEU A 156 0.26 6.87 -15.05
N ARG A 157 0.38 7.62 -16.17
CA ARG A 157 0.76 9.04 -16.12
C ARG A 157 -0.32 9.91 -15.46
N ALA A 158 -1.59 9.59 -15.70
CA ALA A 158 -2.69 10.31 -15.06
C ALA A 158 -2.70 10.13 -13.53
N ILE A 159 -2.47 8.92 -13.04
CA ILE A 159 -2.29 8.66 -11.61
C ILE A 159 -1.11 9.47 -11.05
N ALA A 160 0.05 9.40 -11.67
CA ALA A 160 1.25 10.11 -11.21
C ALA A 160 1.10 11.64 -11.25
N GLY A 161 0.36 12.17 -12.22
CA GLY A 161 0.23 13.63 -12.44
C GLY A 161 -0.98 14.27 -11.76
N ASN A 162 -2.06 13.52 -11.55
CA ASN A 162 -3.34 14.07 -11.09
C ASN A 162 -3.70 13.66 -9.65
N THR A 163 -2.86 12.84 -9.01
CA THR A 163 -3.09 12.36 -7.63
C THR A 163 -1.83 12.55 -6.79
N HIS A 164 -1.93 12.35 -5.49
CA HIS A 164 -0.78 12.38 -4.59
C HIS A 164 -0.14 10.99 -4.44
N THR A 165 0.02 10.27 -5.56
CA THR A 165 0.68 8.96 -5.60
C THR A 165 2.19 9.12 -5.75
N THR A 166 2.96 8.58 -4.82
CA THR A 166 4.43 8.66 -4.82
C THR A 166 5.11 7.30 -4.91
N LYS A 167 4.36 6.22 -4.77
CA LYS A 167 4.81 4.84 -4.86
C LYS A 167 3.93 4.06 -5.85
N ALA A 168 4.51 3.17 -6.62
CA ALA A 168 3.78 2.26 -7.51
C ALA A 168 4.38 0.85 -7.45
N ASN A 169 3.51 -0.16 -7.33
CA ASN A 169 3.91 -1.56 -7.33
C ASN A 169 3.84 -2.13 -8.75
N VAL A 170 4.95 -2.64 -9.25
CA VAL A 170 5.06 -3.26 -10.58
C VAL A 170 5.63 -4.67 -10.41
N ALA A 171 4.83 -5.69 -10.60
CA ALA A 171 5.25 -7.09 -10.42
C ALA A 171 5.08 -7.91 -11.70
N THR A 172 3.84 -8.15 -12.14
CA THR A 172 3.52 -9.10 -13.22
C THR A 172 4.24 -8.78 -14.53
N ALA A 173 4.33 -7.51 -14.91
CA ALA A 173 5.04 -7.11 -16.13
C ALA A 173 6.53 -7.47 -16.07
N LEU A 174 7.20 -7.27 -14.92
CA LEU A 174 8.60 -7.64 -14.72
C LEU A 174 8.80 -9.15 -14.67
N GLN A 175 7.87 -9.87 -14.03
CA GLN A 175 7.91 -11.34 -14.00
C GLN A 175 7.79 -11.94 -15.40
N MET A 176 6.88 -11.43 -16.23
CA MET A 176 6.73 -11.89 -17.62
C MET A 176 7.99 -11.64 -18.45
N ILE A 177 8.66 -10.52 -18.27
CA ILE A 177 9.95 -10.24 -18.95
C ILE A 177 11.03 -11.20 -18.49
N SER A 178 11.05 -11.55 -17.19
CA SER A 178 12.07 -12.46 -16.61
C SER A 178 11.91 -13.90 -17.04
N TRP A 179 10.68 -14.34 -17.29
CA TRP A 179 10.37 -15.74 -17.60
C TRP A 179 10.26 -16.02 -19.10
N GLY A 180 10.33 -15.00 -19.95
CA GLY A 180 10.34 -15.13 -21.42
C GLY A 180 9.00 -15.32 -22.03
#